data_830af441d67d37558847401d88777652
#
_entry.id   830af441d67d37558847401d88777652
#
_cell.length_a   1.000
_cell.length_b   1.000
_cell.length_c   1.000
_cell.angle_alpha   90.00
_cell.angle_beta   90.00
_cell.angle_gamma   90.00
#
_symmetry.space_group_name_H-M   'P 1'
#
loop_
_entity.id
_entity.type
_entity.pdbx_description
1 polymer ?
#
loop_
_entity_poly.entity_id
_entity_poly.type
_entity_poly.pdbx_seq_one_letter_code
_entity_poly.pdbx_strand_id
1 'polypeptide(L)'
;HYFSDGIGAVINATISFYSHATLHIRDDSKIIINSLDLNATLKADNLEELFKAPGDFGLIQAVIKTVNPERGFELDLHSDFPMSSGLGGSAVVAAAILGCFNEYRKDEWSLHELSELAYQAERLHQGIEGGWQDQYATIFGGFNFIEFQMDQNIVYPLRIPLDNLSEL
;
A
#
# COMPACT_ATOMS: atom_id res chain seq x y z
N HIS A 1 -6.08 10.74 16.79
CA HIS A 1 -7.32 11.25 16.16
C HIS A 1 -8.19 10.17 15.51
N TYR A 2 -7.71 8.98 15.36
CA TYR A 2 -8.38 7.99 14.54
C TYR A 2 -9.68 7.45 15.11
N PHE A 3 -9.94 7.69 16.36
CA PHE A 3 -11.07 7.09 17.07
C PHE A 3 -11.85 8.11 17.89
N SER A 4 -11.63 9.40 17.64
CA SER A 4 -12.49 10.41 18.21
C SER A 4 -13.78 10.47 17.37
N ASP A 5 -14.91 10.70 18.01
CA ASP A 5 -16.22 10.92 17.37
C ASP A 5 -16.26 12.20 16.52
N GLY A 6 -15.13 12.62 16.00
CA GLY A 6 -14.95 13.89 15.31
C GLY A 6 -14.35 13.76 13.91
N ILE A 7 -14.36 14.85 13.18
CA ILE A 7 -13.71 15.01 11.88
C ILE A 7 -12.22 15.19 12.10
N GLY A 8 -11.38 14.37 11.42
CA GLY A 8 -9.95 14.56 11.31
C GLY A 8 -9.58 15.22 10.00
N ALA A 9 -8.52 16.04 9.97
CA ALA A 9 -8.02 16.60 8.73
C ALA A 9 -6.49 16.67 8.74
N VAL A 10 -5.87 16.47 7.57
CA VAL A 10 -4.43 16.58 7.37
C VAL A 10 -4.11 17.30 6.07
N ILE A 11 -2.96 17.96 6.04
CA ILE A 11 -2.30 18.36 4.80
C ILE A 11 -1.09 17.47 4.63
N ASN A 12 -0.93 16.88 3.46
CA ASN A 12 0.21 16.05 3.13
C ASN A 12 0.90 16.51 1.85
N ALA A 13 2.15 16.06 1.71
CA ALA A 13 2.94 16.16 0.49
C ALA A 13 3.67 14.84 0.29
N THR A 14 3.67 14.31 -0.92
CA THR A 14 4.50 13.17 -1.28
C THR A 14 5.88 13.63 -1.73
N ILE A 15 6.87 12.77 -1.50
CA ILE A 15 8.26 12.99 -1.89
C ILE A 15 8.67 11.98 -2.97
N SER A 16 9.77 12.27 -3.67
CA SER A 16 10.24 11.45 -4.79
C SER A 16 11.07 10.24 -4.34
N PHE A 17 10.51 9.44 -3.43
CA PHE A 17 11.01 8.12 -3.06
C PHE A 17 9.93 7.09 -3.38
N TYR A 18 10.32 5.99 -4.01
CA TYR A 18 9.38 5.03 -4.57
C TYR A 18 9.57 3.62 -4.01
N SER A 19 8.50 2.86 -3.94
CA SER A 19 8.54 1.41 -3.93
C SER A 19 8.16 0.90 -5.32
N HIS A 20 8.89 -0.09 -5.76
CA HIS A 20 8.72 -0.74 -7.06
C HIS A 20 8.18 -2.15 -6.85
N ALA A 21 7.13 -2.49 -7.56
CA ALA A 21 6.59 -3.84 -7.61
C ALA A 21 6.52 -4.32 -9.06
N THR A 22 6.93 -5.55 -9.30
CA THR A 22 6.76 -6.22 -10.59
C THR A 22 5.99 -7.51 -10.37
N LEU A 23 4.87 -7.67 -11.06
CA LEU A 23 3.98 -8.80 -10.93
C LEU A 23 3.97 -9.63 -12.22
N HIS A 24 4.27 -10.92 -12.11
CA HIS A 24 4.12 -11.90 -13.16
C HIS A 24 3.07 -12.94 -12.76
N ILE A 25 1.96 -12.98 -13.47
CA ILE A 25 0.91 -13.97 -13.23
C ILE A 25 1.35 -15.33 -13.82
N ARG A 26 1.13 -16.39 -13.04
CA ARG A 26 1.48 -17.78 -13.39
C ARG A 26 0.24 -18.56 -13.80
N ASP A 27 0.45 -19.64 -14.54
CA ASP A 27 -0.63 -20.57 -14.93
C ASP A 27 -0.89 -21.67 -13.89
N ASP A 28 -0.02 -21.76 -12.87
CA ASP A 28 -0.17 -22.65 -11.71
C ASP A 28 -0.63 -21.88 -10.46
N SER A 29 -0.70 -22.55 -9.31
CA SER A 29 -1.05 -21.95 -8.02
C SER A 29 0.16 -21.43 -7.22
N LYS A 30 1.38 -21.61 -7.75
CA LYS A 30 2.60 -21.31 -7.00
C LYS A 30 2.83 -19.81 -6.85
N ILE A 31 3.39 -19.45 -5.72
CA ILE A 31 3.67 -18.07 -5.35
C ILE A 31 5.15 -17.94 -5.03
N ILE A 32 5.77 -16.94 -5.63
CA ILE A 32 7.15 -16.55 -5.36
C ILE A 32 7.16 -15.06 -5.05
N ILE A 33 7.70 -14.68 -3.90
CA ILE A 33 7.83 -13.27 -3.52
C ILE A 33 9.30 -13.00 -3.22
N ASN A 34 9.91 -12.13 -4.01
CA ASN A 34 11.28 -11.69 -3.85
C ASN A 34 11.27 -10.27 -3.30
N SER A 35 11.82 -10.05 -2.12
CA SER A 35 11.97 -8.71 -1.54
C SER A 35 13.45 -8.38 -1.39
N LEU A 36 13.93 -7.39 -2.13
CA LEU A 36 15.28 -6.89 -1.97
C LEU A 36 15.44 -6.16 -0.63
N ASP A 37 14.40 -5.47 -0.17
CA ASP A 37 14.42 -4.74 1.10
C ASP A 37 14.57 -5.68 2.30
N LEU A 38 13.95 -6.86 2.24
CA LEU A 38 14.08 -7.92 3.25
C LEU A 38 15.31 -8.82 3.00
N ASN A 39 15.95 -8.69 1.85
CA ASN A 39 16.99 -9.62 1.38
C ASN A 39 16.53 -11.09 1.47
N ALA A 40 15.29 -11.37 1.08
CA ALA A 40 14.65 -12.65 1.28
C ALA A 40 13.69 -13.01 0.14
N THR A 41 13.55 -14.32 -0.10
CA THR A 41 12.56 -14.89 -1.02
C THR A 41 11.63 -15.84 -0.25
N LEU A 42 10.32 -15.66 -0.42
CA LEU A 42 9.31 -16.56 0.08
C LEU A 42 8.73 -17.35 -1.09
N LYS A 43 8.57 -18.67 -0.92
CA LYS A 43 7.96 -19.58 -1.90
C LYS A 43 6.85 -20.36 -1.23
N ALA A 44 5.71 -20.49 -1.90
CA ALA A 44 4.57 -21.26 -1.44
C ALA A 44 3.87 -21.94 -2.64
N ASP A 45 3.31 -23.12 -2.44
CA ASP A 45 2.59 -23.84 -3.49
C ASP A 45 1.16 -23.29 -3.72
N ASN A 46 0.63 -22.53 -2.75
CA ASN A 46 -0.70 -21.90 -2.79
C ASN A 46 -0.84 -20.81 -1.73
N LEU A 47 -1.97 -20.09 -1.74
CA LEU A 47 -2.27 -19.02 -0.78
C LEU A 47 -2.34 -19.49 0.68
N GLU A 48 -2.85 -20.71 0.93
CA GLU A 48 -2.95 -21.25 2.29
C GLU A 48 -1.57 -21.43 2.92
N GLU A 49 -0.63 -21.94 2.15
CA GLU A 49 0.76 -22.08 2.57
C GLU A 49 1.45 -20.72 2.73
N LEU A 50 1.22 -19.79 1.78
CA LEU A 50 1.71 -18.42 1.88
C LEU A 50 1.34 -17.78 3.22
N PHE A 51 0.07 -17.86 3.62
CA PHE A 51 -0.42 -17.18 4.83
C PHE A 51 0.05 -17.85 6.14
N LYS A 52 0.56 -19.07 6.08
CA LYS A 52 1.18 -19.79 7.22
C LYS A 52 2.70 -19.64 7.27
N ALA A 53 3.30 -19.11 6.22
CA ALA A 53 4.75 -18.99 6.15
C ALA A 53 5.28 -18.01 7.21
N PRO A 54 6.28 -18.40 8.00
CA PRO A 54 6.89 -17.53 9.00
C PRO A 54 7.81 -16.48 8.35
N GLY A 55 8.17 -15.45 9.11
CA GLY A 55 9.16 -14.44 8.72
C GLY A 55 8.59 -13.04 8.55
N ASP A 56 9.37 -12.17 7.93
CA ASP A 56 9.11 -10.73 7.88
C ASP A 56 8.18 -10.30 6.72
N PHE A 57 7.51 -11.26 6.08
CA PHE A 57 6.59 -11.00 4.96
C PHE A 57 5.16 -10.60 5.40
N GLY A 58 4.93 -10.32 6.67
CA GLY A 58 3.60 -10.11 7.23
C GLY A 58 2.76 -9.04 6.51
N LEU A 59 3.35 -7.89 6.16
CA LEU A 59 2.67 -6.86 5.38
C LEU A 59 2.26 -7.37 3.99
N ILE A 60 3.19 -8.01 3.30
CA ILE A 60 2.96 -8.53 1.94
C ILE A 60 1.88 -9.61 1.97
N GLN A 61 1.94 -10.53 2.93
CA GLN A 61 0.90 -11.54 3.16
C GLN A 61 -0.48 -10.89 3.43
N ALA A 62 -0.51 -9.82 4.21
CA ALA A 62 -1.73 -9.09 4.52
C ALA A 62 -2.33 -8.43 3.25
N VAL A 63 -1.51 -7.79 2.42
CA VAL A 63 -1.95 -7.21 1.14
C VAL A 63 -2.46 -8.31 0.19
N ILE A 64 -1.72 -9.41 0.04
CA ILE A 64 -2.15 -10.54 -0.80
C ILE A 64 -3.46 -11.15 -0.29
N LYS A 65 -3.66 -11.21 1.02
CA LYS A 65 -4.92 -11.67 1.61
C LYS A 65 -6.10 -10.75 1.29
N THR A 66 -5.85 -9.44 1.25
CA THR A 66 -6.86 -8.44 0.86
C THR A 66 -7.23 -8.56 -0.62
N VAL A 67 -6.24 -8.75 -1.50
CA VAL A 67 -6.45 -8.94 -2.94
C VAL A 67 -7.10 -10.29 -3.25
N ASN A 68 -6.71 -11.35 -2.54
CA ASN A 68 -7.15 -12.73 -2.72
C ASN A 68 -7.09 -13.21 -4.19
N PRO A 69 -5.91 -13.25 -4.83
CA PRO A 69 -5.77 -13.57 -6.23
C PRO A 69 -6.16 -15.03 -6.52
N GLU A 70 -6.79 -15.27 -7.67
CA GLU A 70 -7.24 -16.61 -8.10
C GLU A 70 -6.11 -17.49 -8.66
N ARG A 71 -5.01 -16.88 -9.08
CA ARG A 71 -3.88 -17.55 -9.77
C ARG A 71 -2.59 -17.36 -9.00
N GLY A 72 -1.64 -18.26 -9.22
CA GLY A 72 -0.28 -18.09 -8.73
C GLY A 72 0.40 -16.90 -9.39
N PHE A 73 1.46 -16.41 -8.76
CA PHE A 73 2.19 -15.24 -9.24
C PHE A 73 3.65 -15.24 -8.74
N GLU A 74 4.45 -14.43 -9.41
CA GLU A 74 5.77 -14.02 -8.94
C GLU A 74 5.74 -12.50 -8.74
N LEU A 75 6.21 -12.05 -7.57
CA LEU A 75 6.19 -10.65 -7.15
C LEU A 75 7.59 -10.24 -6.70
N ASP A 76 8.18 -9.28 -7.41
CA ASP A 76 9.46 -8.67 -7.06
C ASP A 76 9.22 -7.30 -6.44
N LEU A 77 9.87 -7.03 -5.30
CA LEU A 77 9.70 -5.80 -4.52
C LEU A 77 11.05 -5.15 -4.20
N HIS A 78 11.07 -3.82 -4.32
CA HIS A 78 12.22 -2.99 -4.00
C HIS A 78 11.77 -1.57 -3.65
N SER A 79 12.43 -0.93 -2.67
CA SER A 79 12.16 0.46 -2.26
C SER A 79 13.43 1.29 -2.33
N ASP A 80 13.30 2.58 -2.71
CA ASP A 80 14.42 3.55 -2.79
C ASP A 80 14.82 4.10 -1.41
N PHE A 81 14.12 3.72 -0.35
CA PHE A 81 14.32 4.22 0.99
C PHE A 81 14.46 3.07 2.00
N PRO A 82 15.20 3.26 3.11
CA PRO A 82 15.40 2.22 4.09
C PRO A 82 14.11 1.91 4.87
N MET A 83 13.91 0.66 5.21
CA MET A 83 12.82 0.25 6.11
C MET A 83 12.89 1.02 7.43
N SER A 84 11.72 1.26 8.03
CA SER A 84 11.58 1.98 9.30
C SER A 84 12.07 3.44 9.27
N SER A 85 12.12 4.06 8.09
CA SER A 85 12.52 5.45 7.90
C SER A 85 11.51 6.48 8.43
N GLY A 86 10.30 6.05 8.80
CA GLY A 86 9.22 6.97 9.20
C GLY A 86 8.51 7.67 8.04
N LEU A 87 8.78 7.25 6.80
CA LEU A 87 8.25 7.85 5.57
C LEU A 87 6.96 7.16 5.06
N GLY A 88 6.23 6.47 5.93
CA GLY A 88 5.02 5.73 5.52
C GLY A 88 5.31 4.50 4.65
N GLY A 89 6.51 3.89 4.81
CA GLY A 89 7.01 2.83 3.93
C GLY A 89 6.07 1.64 3.76
N SER A 90 5.35 1.23 4.81
CA SER A 90 4.37 0.14 4.71
C SER A 90 3.23 0.47 3.77
N ALA A 91 2.69 1.69 3.84
CA ALA A 91 1.64 2.14 2.94
C ALA A 91 2.12 2.22 1.48
N VAL A 92 3.38 2.65 1.26
CA VAL A 92 3.99 2.74 -0.08
C VAL A 92 4.17 1.35 -0.69
N VAL A 93 4.69 0.37 0.07
CA VAL A 93 4.81 -1.03 -0.38
C VAL A 93 3.44 -1.64 -0.66
N ALA A 94 2.47 -1.44 0.24
CA ALA A 94 1.11 -1.93 0.04
C ALA A 94 0.48 -1.35 -1.23
N ALA A 95 0.62 -0.04 -1.47
CA ALA A 95 0.11 0.65 -2.65
C ALA A 95 0.76 0.11 -3.94
N ALA A 96 2.08 -0.13 -3.95
CA ALA A 96 2.79 -0.67 -5.10
C ALA A 96 2.27 -2.07 -5.48
N ILE A 97 2.07 -2.95 -4.50
CA ILE A 97 1.51 -4.29 -4.71
C ILE A 97 0.07 -4.20 -5.22
N LEU A 98 -0.77 -3.41 -4.56
CA LEU A 98 -2.18 -3.23 -4.96
C LEU A 98 -2.28 -2.67 -6.38
N GLY A 99 -1.43 -1.70 -6.74
CA GLY A 99 -1.36 -1.14 -8.08
C GLY A 99 -1.08 -2.20 -9.15
N CYS A 100 -0.11 -3.09 -8.92
CA CYS A 100 0.17 -4.19 -9.85
C CYS A 100 -1.04 -5.12 -10.07
N PHE A 101 -1.72 -5.50 -8.99
CA PHE A 101 -2.92 -6.33 -9.11
C PHE A 101 -4.08 -5.57 -9.75
N ASN A 102 -4.20 -4.25 -9.51
CA ASN A 102 -5.22 -3.42 -10.11
C ASN A 102 -5.10 -3.35 -11.64
N GLU A 103 -3.89 -3.17 -12.17
CA GLU A 103 -3.61 -3.20 -13.61
C GLU A 103 -3.99 -4.52 -14.29
N TYR A 104 -3.97 -5.62 -13.54
CA TYR A 104 -4.35 -6.93 -14.05
C TYR A 104 -5.88 -7.16 -14.02
N ARG A 105 -6.63 -6.35 -13.28
CA ARG A 105 -8.08 -6.48 -13.14
C ARG A 105 -8.81 -5.91 -14.34
N LYS A 106 -10.02 -6.43 -14.62
CA LYS A 106 -10.94 -5.86 -15.60
C LYS A 106 -11.81 -4.74 -15.01
N ASP A 107 -12.09 -4.84 -13.73
CA ASP A 107 -12.84 -3.92 -12.89
C ASP A 107 -11.87 -3.21 -11.94
N GLU A 108 -11.15 -2.22 -12.46
CA GLU A 108 -10.13 -1.50 -11.72
C GLU A 108 -10.71 -0.81 -10.49
N TRP A 109 -9.99 -0.91 -9.37
CA TRP A 109 -10.29 -0.16 -8.16
C TRP A 109 -9.96 1.32 -8.35
N SER A 110 -10.83 2.18 -7.86
CA SER A 110 -10.57 3.62 -7.76
C SER A 110 -9.46 3.91 -6.72
N LEU A 111 -8.92 5.15 -6.74
CA LEU A 111 -7.92 5.55 -5.75
C LEU A 111 -8.43 5.46 -4.32
N HIS A 112 -9.72 5.73 -4.07
CA HIS A 112 -10.33 5.57 -2.76
C HIS A 112 -10.38 4.10 -2.34
N GLU A 113 -10.82 3.20 -3.22
CA GLU A 113 -10.85 1.77 -2.94
C GLU A 113 -9.45 1.22 -2.68
N LEU A 114 -8.44 1.61 -3.46
CA LEU A 114 -7.05 1.24 -3.22
C LEU A 114 -6.56 1.71 -1.84
N SER A 115 -6.92 2.94 -1.44
CA SER A 115 -6.56 3.49 -0.13
C SER A 115 -7.19 2.69 1.02
N GLU A 116 -8.46 2.31 0.86
CA GLU A 116 -9.16 1.48 1.85
C GLU A 116 -8.61 0.05 1.90
N LEU A 117 -8.26 -0.54 0.76
CA LEU A 117 -7.63 -1.87 0.70
C LEU A 117 -6.24 -1.86 1.37
N ALA A 118 -5.43 -0.82 1.13
CA ALA A 118 -4.15 -0.65 1.81
C ALA A 118 -4.32 -0.50 3.33
N TYR A 119 -5.31 0.30 3.75
CA TYR A 119 -5.67 0.44 5.17
C TYR A 119 -6.09 -0.90 5.79
N GLN A 120 -6.98 -1.65 5.13
CA GLN A 120 -7.43 -2.95 5.60
C GLN A 120 -6.27 -3.94 5.77
N ALA A 121 -5.34 -3.99 4.81
CA ALA A 121 -4.17 -4.85 4.90
C ALA A 121 -3.35 -4.58 6.17
N GLU A 122 -3.05 -3.32 6.46
CA GLU A 122 -2.26 -2.96 7.62
C GLU A 122 -3.02 -3.08 8.95
N ARG A 123 -4.28 -2.65 9.00
CA ARG A 123 -5.03 -2.51 10.26
C ARG A 123 -5.74 -3.79 10.65
N LEU A 124 -6.43 -4.44 9.70
CA LEU A 124 -7.25 -5.62 9.99
C LEU A 124 -6.45 -6.93 9.90
N HIS A 125 -5.54 -7.04 8.92
CA HIS A 125 -4.81 -8.28 8.72
C HIS A 125 -3.48 -8.33 9.44
N GLN A 126 -2.79 -7.20 9.58
CA GLN A 126 -1.53 -7.13 10.31
C GLN A 126 -1.69 -6.62 11.74
N GLY A 127 -2.83 -6.01 12.10
CA GLY A 127 -3.13 -5.55 13.46
C GLY A 127 -2.33 -4.32 13.90
N ILE A 128 -1.79 -3.54 12.97
CA ILE A 128 -1.06 -2.31 13.28
C ILE A 128 -2.06 -1.19 13.50
N GLU A 129 -2.04 -0.57 14.67
CA GLU A 129 -2.88 0.59 14.96
C GLU A 129 -2.45 1.81 14.15
N GLY A 130 -3.42 2.60 13.67
CA GLY A 130 -3.14 3.84 12.94
C GLY A 130 -4.36 4.36 12.16
N GLY A 131 -4.23 5.56 11.58
CA GLY A 131 -5.24 6.17 10.71
C GLY A 131 -5.00 5.87 9.22
N TRP A 132 -5.77 6.52 8.36
CA TRP A 132 -5.73 6.40 6.90
C TRP A 132 -4.70 7.32 6.22
N GLN A 133 -4.00 8.14 6.97
CA GLN A 133 -3.18 9.25 6.44
C GLN A 133 -2.17 8.78 5.40
N ASP A 134 -1.38 7.76 5.72
CA ASP A 134 -0.25 7.32 4.89
C ASP A 134 -0.74 6.65 3.60
N GLN A 135 -1.82 5.86 3.69
CA GLN A 135 -2.40 5.17 2.55
C GLN A 135 -2.98 6.16 1.55
N TYR A 136 -3.76 7.14 2.03
CA TYR A 136 -4.34 8.18 1.17
C TYR A 136 -3.26 9.09 0.59
N ALA A 137 -2.27 9.52 1.38
CA ALA A 137 -1.16 10.33 0.91
C ALA A 137 -0.40 9.64 -0.23
N THR A 138 -0.08 8.36 -0.06
CA THR A 138 0.69 7.57 -1.02
C THR A 138 -0.07 7.35 -2.32
N ILE A 139 -1.34 6.96 -2.23
CA ILE A 139 -2.13 6.54 -3.40
C ILE A 139 -2.59 7.74 -4.23
N PHE A 140 -2.99 8.84 -3.58
CA PHE A 140 -3.39 10.05 -4.29
C PHE A 140 -2.19 10.86 -4.79
N GLY A 141 -1.07 10.80 -4.11
CA GLY A 141 0.15 11.53 -4.49
C GLY A 141 0.00 13.05 -4.47
N GLY A 142 1.12 13.77 -4.62
CA GLY A 142 1.16 15.22 -4.69
C GLY A 142 0.87 15.91 -3.35
N PHE A 143 0.23 17.09 -3.43
CA PHE A 143 -0.18 17.88 -2.25
C PHE A 143 -1.67 17.77 -2.08
N ASN A 144 -2.14 17.35 -0.91
CA ASN A 144 -3.58 17.21 -0.64
C ASN A 144 -3.94 17.75 0.74
N PHE A 145 -5.14 18.29 0.82
CA PHE A 145 -5.88 18.41 2.05
C PHE A 145 -6.86 17.24 2.12
N ILE A 146 -6.83 16.47 3.19
CA ILE A 146 -7.68 15.29 3.34
C ILE A 146 -8.51 15.44 4.60
N GLU A 147 -9.82 15.27 4.47
CA GLU A 147 -10.76 15.21 5.57
C GLU A 147 -11.16 13.74 5.81
N PHE A 148 -11.00 13.29 7.04
CA PHE A 148 -11.43 11.98 7.50
C PHE A 148 -12.74 12.13 8.27
N GLN A 149 -13.81 11.60 7.71
CA GLN A 149 -15.16 11.66 8.27
C GLN A 149 -15.62 10.22 8.61
N MET A 150 -16.70 10.09 9.38
CA MET A 150 -17.21 8.78 9.82
C MET A 150 -17.62 7.89 8.64
N ASP A 151 -18.18 8.49 7.60
CA ASP A 151 -18.82 7.79 6.46
C ASP A 151 -17.98 7.85 5.19
N GLN A 152 -17.01 8.77 5.09
CA GLN A 152 -16.18 8.91 3.91
C GLN A 152 -14.91 9.71 4.19
N ASN A 153 -13.88 9.47 3.41
CA ASN A 153 -12.67 10.26 3.39
C ASN A 153 -12.66 11.11 2.11
N ILE A 154 -12.44 12.42 2.24
CA ILE A 154 -12.50 13.37 1.12
C ILE A 154 -11.11 13.92 0.86
N VAL A 155 -10.65 13.81 -0.39
CA VAL A 155 -9.34 14.31 -0.80
C VAL A 155 -9.51 15.55 -1.68
N TYR A 156 -8.89 16.64 -1.27
CA TYR A 156 -8.84 17.90 -2.02
C TYR A 156 -7.41 18.13 -2.51
N PRO A 157 -7.11 17.88 -3.81
CA PRO A 157 -5.80 18.18 -4.37
C PRO A 157 -5.49 19.68 -4.28
N LEU A 158 -4.35 20.02 -3.71
CA LEU A 158 -3.88 21.39 -3.56
C LEU A 158 -3.00 21.77 -4.76
N ARG A 159 -3.32 22.88 -5.40
CA ARG A 159 -2.49 23.47 -6.46
C ARG A 159 -1.50 24.44 -5.85
N ILE A 160 -0.25 24.01 -5.70
CA ILE A 160 0.82 24.86 -5.20
C ILE A 160 1.62 25.39 -6.40
N PRO A 161 1.78 26.73 -6.55
CA PRO A 161 2.61 27.30 -7.60
C PRO A 161 4.05 26.81 -7.48
N LEU A 162 4.70 26.52 -8.64
CA LEU A 162 6.07 26.00 -8.68
C LEU A 162 7.08 26.92 -7.98
N ASP A 163 6.86 28.23 -8.05
CA ASP A 163 7.73 29.21 -7.41
C ASP A 163 7.75 29.03 -5.87
N ASN A 164 6.62 28.63 -5.29
CA ASN A 164 6.54 28.38 -3.84
C ASN A 164 7.15 27.05 -3.43
N LEU A 165 7.25 26.07 -4.35
CA LEU A 165 7.88 24.76 -4.08
C LEU A 165 9.40 24.85 -3.97
N SER A 166 10.01 25.88 -4.55
CA SER A 166 11.46 26.12 -4.46
C SER A 166 11.88 26.68 -3.10
N GLU A 167 10.95 27.09 -2.27
CA GLU A 167 11.18 27.67 -0.94
C GLU A 167 10.92 26.64 0.20
N LEU A 168 10.43 25.43 -0.13
CA LEU A 168 10.24 24.30 0.79
C LEU A 168 11.43 23.35 0.78
#